data_61accaff542c625ad3744395e60e5693
#
_entry.id   61accaff542c625ad3744395e60e5693
#
_cell.length_a   1.000
_cell.length_b   1.000
_cell.length_c   1.000
_cell.angle_alpha   90.00
_cell.angle_beta   90.00
_cell.angle_gamma   90.00
#
_symmetry.space_group_name_H-M   'P 1'
#
loop_
_entity.id
_entity.type
_entity.pdbx_description
1 polymer ?
#
loop_
_entity_poly.entity_id
_entity_poly.type
_entity_poly.pdbx_seq_one_letter_code
_entity_poly.pdbx_strand_id
1 'polypeptide(L)'
;YLGTMWGIYTLSEKFLDVDPCYLFNDLAIVKKNAVELSEVDIADKPDGFGFRGVFINDEDLLQGWKDGGGARLVGGGYYYVTVAKTVIEKVVETVLRLKLNLVIPATFIDLDNPPEKDLADAVAERGIYLSQHHCEPLGVSSFTFENYCKKYGKTGRFSYSECPEIMENVWSFYVDKWAKYDNVVWQIGLRGLGDDRPIWQDDVPTEE
;
A
#
# COMPACT_ATOMS: atom_id res chain seq x y z
N TYR A 1 0.56 -12.72 15.96
CA TYR A 1 0.66 -11.26 16.09
C TYR A 1 -0.63 -10.55 15.69
N LEU A 2 -1.15 -10.70 14.45
CA LEU A 2 -2.40 -10.06 14.02
C LEU A 2 -3.61 -10.44 14.88
N GLY A 3 -3.74 -11.70 15.24
CA GLY A 3 -4.83 -12.17 16.13
C GLY A 3 -4.85 -11.44 17.47
N THR A 4 -3.68 -11.16 18.05
CA THR A 4 -3.57 -10.39 19.30
C THR A 4 -4.05 -8.95 19.11
N MET A 5 -3.65 -8.31 18.00
CA MET A 5 -4.09 -6.95 17.68
C MET A 5 -5.60 -6.89 17.46
N TRP A 6 -6.15 -7.83 16.70
CA TRP A 6 -7.60 -7.91 16.49
C TRP A 6 -8.35 -8.13 17.82
N GLY A 7 -7.83 -8.97 18.72
CA GLY A 7 -8.39 -9.17 20.05
C GLY A 7 -8.45 -7.88 20.86
N ILE A 8 -7.34 -7.12 20.91
CA ILE A 8 -7.27 -5.82 21.62
C ILE A 8 -8.30 -4.84 21.04
N TYR A 9 -8.38 -4.72 19.72
CA TYR A 9 -9.35 -3.82 19.07
C TYR A 9 -10.80 -4.29 19.27
N THR A 10 -11.06 -5.61 19.28
CA THR A 10 -12.38 -6.15 19.62
C THR A 10 -12.80 -5.79 21.05
N LEU A 11 -11.88 -5.84 22.01
CA LEU A 11 -12.18 -5.39 23.38
C LEU A 11 -12.49 -3.89 23.41
N SER A 12 -11.73 -3.08 22.67
CA SER A 12 -12.00 -1.62 22.62
C SER A 12 -13.36 -1.30 21.99
N GLU A 13 -13.77 -2.03 20.97
CA GLU A 13 -15.08 -1.90 20.36
C GLU A 13 -16.21 -2.31 21.32
N LYS A 14 -16.11 -3.53 21.89
CA LYS A 14 -17.19 -4.12 22.70
C LYS A 14 -17.36 -3.49 24.08
N PHE A 15 -16.29 -3.06 24.72
CA PHE A 15 -16.33 -2.54 26.10
C PHE A 15 -16.17 -1.03 26.19
N LEU A 16 -15.48 -0.40 25.23
CA LEU A 16 -15.25 1.03 25.22
C LEU A 16 -16.12 1.76 24.19
N ASP A 17 -16.93 1.05 23.42
CA ASP A 17 -17.79 1.57 22.36
C ASP A 17 -17.01 2.40 21.31
N VAL A 18 -15.78 2.01 21.03
CA VAL A 18 -14.96 2.68 20.02
C VAL A 18 -15.32 2.12 18.65
N ASP A 19 -15.96 2.95 17.83
CA ASP A 19 -16.27 2.59 16.44
C ASP A 19 -15.00 2.24 15.66
N PRO A 20 -14.94 1.14 14.87
CA PRO A 20 -13.76 0.78 14.09
C PRO A 20 -13.27 1.87 13.13
N CYS A 21 -14.19 2.69 12.63
CA CYS A 21 -13.91 3.77 11.69
C CYS A 21 -13.80 5.16 12.33
N TYR A 22 -13.68 5.25 13.68
CA TYR A 22 -13.71 6.52 14.41
C TYR A 22 -12.70 7.57 13.94
N LEU A 23 -11.62 7.14 13.29
CA LEU A 23 -10.61 8.04 12.72
C LEU A 23 -11.06 8.71 11.41
N PHE A 24 -12.14 8.21 10.79
CA PHE A 24 -12.65 8.64 9.48
C PHE A 24 -14.16 8.97 9.49
N ASN A 25 -14.76 9.08 10.68
CA ASN A 25 -16.15 9.50 10.84
C ASN A 25 -16.26 10.58 11.91
N ASP A 26 -17.45 11.16 12.05
CA ASP A 26 -17.74 12.24 13.01
C ASP A 26 -18.20 11.72 14.38
N LEU A 27 -18.06 10.41 14.65
CA LEU A 27 -18.48 9.83 15.91
C LEU A 27 -17.47 10.13 17.00
N ALA A 28 -17.90 10.87 17.99
CA ALA A 28 -17.08 11.20 19.15
C ALA A 28 -16.89 9.98 20.06
N ILE A 29 -15.65 9.71 20.45
CA ILE A 29 -15.36 8.72 21.50
C ILE A 29 -15.81 9.28 22.84
N VAL A 30 -16.73 8.58 23.49
CA VAL A 30 -17.20 8.93 24.84
C VAL A 30 -16.32 8.24 25.88
N LYS A 31 -15.61 9.03 26.69
CA LYS A 31 -14.79 8.48 27.77
C LYS A 31 -15.69 7.88 28.85
N LYS A 32 -15.43 6.62 29.20
CA LYS A 32 -16.09 5.91 30.31
C LYS A 32 -15.29 6.10 31.59
N ASN A 33 -15.95 6.38 32.69
CA ASN A 33 -15.32 6.49 34.02
C ASN A 33 -14.99 5.13 34.64
N ALA A 34 -15.70 4.08 34.23
CA ALA A 34 -15.49 2.71 34.65
C ALA A 34 -15.90 1.76 33.51
N VAL A 35 -15.25 0.63 33.43
CA VAL A 35 -15.59 -0.47 32.52
C VAL A 35 -15.73 -1.73 33.34
N GLU A 36 -16.90 -2.34 33.29
CA GLU A 36 -17.12 -3.67 33.85
C GLU A 36 -16.81 -4.71 32.77
N LEU A 37 -15.83 -5.56 33.06
CA LEU A 37 -15.54 -6.71 32.23
C LEU A 37 -16.31 -7.91 32.77
N SER A 38 -17.36 -8.32 32.07
CA SER A 38 -17.94 -9.65 32.27
C SER A 38 -16.98 -10.72 31.70
N GLU A 39 -17.18 -11.96 32.11
CA GLU A 39 -16.47 -13.07 31.50
C GLU A 39 -16.70 -13.05 29.97
N VAL A 40 -15.59 -13.03 29.22
CA VAL A 40 -15.62 -12.84 27.79
C VAL A 40 -14.99 -14.06 27.13
N ASP A 41 -15.83 -14.83 26.47
CA ASP A 41 -15.39 -15.88 25.53
C ASP A 41 -15.81 -15.44 24.11
N ILE A 42 -14.90 -14.76 23.41
CA ILE A 42 -15.12 -14.31 22.04
C ILE A 42 -14.17 -15.07 21.13
N ALA A 43 -14.67 -16.12 20.51
CA ALA A 43 -13.99 -16.83 19.42
C ALA A 43 -14.49 -16.28 18.07
N ASP A 44 -14.02 -15.09 17.72
CA ASP A 44 -14.40 -14.40 16.48
C ASP A 44 -13.35 -14.70 15.40
N LYS A 45 -13.76 -15.40 14.36
CA LYS A 45 -12.92 -15.77 13.22
C LYS A 45 -13.43 -15.04 11.98
N PRO A 46 -12.59 -14.25 11.31
CA PRO A 46 -12.99 -13.69 10.02
C PRO A 46 -13.33 -14.81 9.04
N ASP A 47 -14.54 -14.78 8.51
CA ASP A 47 -15.03 -15.79 7.57
C ASP A 47 -14.50 -15.53 6.15
N GLY A 48 -14.30 -16.61 5.39
CA GLY A 48 -14.18 -16.65 3.95
C GLY A 48 -12.76 -16.48 3.43
N PHE A 49 -12.33 -15.26 3.12
CA PHE A 49 -11.11 -15.05 2.34
C PHE A 49 -9.85 -14.97 3.20
N GLY A 50 -8.75 -15.58 2.73
CA GLY A 50 -7.44 -15.50 3.37
C GLY A 50 -6.86 -14.08 3.38
N PHE A 51 -7.07 -13.32 2.29
CA PHE A 51 -6.72 -11.92 2.19
C PHE A 51 -7.98 -11.06 2.16
N ARG A 52 -8.00 -10.05 3.01
CA ARG A 52 -9.06 -9.04 3.11
C ARG A 52 -8.37 -7.70 3.27
N GLY A 53 -8.59 -6.79 2.36
CA GLY A 53 -7.81 -5.56 2.37
C GLY A 53 -8.44 -4.41 1.63
N VAL A 54 -7.69 -3.33 1.59
CA VAL A 54 -8.05 -2.10 0.91
C VAL A 54 -6.91 -1.63 0.02
N PHE A 55 -7.26 -1.01 -1.08
CA PHE A 55 -6.38 -0.23 -1.92
C PHE A 55 -6.66 1.26 -1.67
N ILE A 56 -5.61 2.02 -1.44
CA ILE A 56 -5.68 3.46 -1.28
C ILE A 56 -5.23 4.12 -2.58
N ASN A 57 -6.21 4.56 -3.34
CA ASN A 57 -5.97 5.44 -4.48
C ASN A 57 -5.75 6.86 -3.96
N ASP A 58 -4.53 7.15 -3.50
CA ASP A 58 -4.26 8.31 -2.65
C ASP A 58 -4.41 9.65 -3.37
N GLU A 59 -4.29 9.67 -4.69
CA GLU A 59 -4.55 10.86 -5.50
C GLU A 59 -6.03 11.28 -5.46
N ASP A 60 -6.94 10.33 -5.34
CA ASP A 60 -8.39 10.59 -5.31
C ASP A 60 -8.94 10.61 -3.88
N LEU A 61 -8.56 9.63 -3.07
CA LEU A 61 -9.20 9.39 -1.78
C LEU A 61 -8.65 10.26 -0.65
N LEU A 62 -7.37 10.62 -0.71
CA LEU A 62 -6.67 11.28 0.39
C LEU A 62 -6.10 12.66 0.01
N GLN A 63 -6.61 13.28 -1.04
CA GLN A 63 -6.09 14.57 -1.51
C GLN A 63 -6.08 15.67 -0.44
N GLY A 64 -7.13 15.77 0.36
CA GLY A 64 -7.21 16.73 1.44
C GLY A 64 -6.28 16.44 2.64
N TRP A 65 -5.56 15.31 2.61
CA TRP A 65 -4.72 14.82 3.71
C TRP A 65 -3.25 14.72 3.32
N LYS A 66 -2.86 15.37 2.23
CA LYS A 66 -1.47 15.38 1.73
C LYS A 66 -0.56 16.34 2.47
N ASP A 67 -1.09 17.19 3.32
CA ASP A 67 -0.30 18.08 4.16
C ASP A 67 0.61 17.26 5.08
N GLY A 68 1.90 17.54 5.04
CA GLY A 68 2.91 16.83 5.81
C GLY A 68 3.43 15.55 5.16
N GLY A 69 2.96 15.19 3.96
CA GLY A 69 3.56 14.17 3.12
C GLY A 69 4.86 14.65 2.47
N GLY A 70 5.56 13.75 1.81
CA GLY A 70 6.80 14.04 1.10
C GLY A 70 6.62 14.13 -0.41
N ALA A 71 7.63 14.68 -1.07
CA ALA A 71 7.62 14.76 -2.53
C ALA A 71 7.87 13.40 -3.16
N ARG A 72 7.10 13.10 -4.19
CA ARG A 72 7.42 12.03 -5.14
C ARG A 72 8.41 12.56 -6.18
N LEU A 73 9.17 11.64 -6.78
CA LEU A 73 10.14 11.97 -7.82
C LEU A 73 9.53 12.04 -9.23
N VAL A 74 8.20 12.08 -9.30
CA VAL A 74 7.45 12.20 -10.56
C VAL A 74 7.09 13.65 -10.85
N GLY A 75 7.05 14.00 -12.11
CA GLY A 75 6.76 15.38 -12.53
C GLY A 75 5.26 15.69 -12.53
N GLY A 76 4.85 16.67 -11.75
CA GLY A 76 3.58 17.38 -11.90
C GLY A 76 2.28 16.66 -11.50
N GLY A 77 1.21 17.41 -11.41
CA GLY A 77 -0.15 16.92 -11.21
C GLY A 77 -0.44 16.35 -9.82
N TYR A 78 -1.38 15.44 -9.76
CA TYR A 78 -1.89 14.83 -8.53
C TYR A 78 -0.86 13.95 -7.80
N TYR A 79 0.18 13.50 -8.51
CA TYR A 79 1.10 12.46 -8.05
C TYR A 79 2.34 13.01 -7.34
N TYR A 80 2.58 14.31 -7.35
CA TYR A 80 3.85 14.88 -6.88
C TYR A 80 4.08 14.88 -5.36
N VAL A 81 3.04 14.60 -4.57
CA VAL A 81 3.11 14.55 -3.10
C VAL A 81 2.41 13.30 -2.58
N THR A 82 3.03 12.62 -1.64
CA THR A 82 2.40 11.52 -0.88
C THR A 82 1.53 12.09 0.25
N VAL A 83 0.66 11.28 0.81
CA VAL A 83 0.10 11.55 2.14
C VAL A 83 1.17 11.37 3.21
N ALA A 84 0.99 11.98 4.37
CA ALA A 84 1.90 11.77 5.50
C ALA A 84 1.83 10.30 5.99
N LYS A 85 2.94 9.75 6.49
CA LYS A 85 2.99 8.43 7.13
C LYS A 85 1.88 8.26 8.17
N THR A 86 1.63 9.30 8.97
CA THR A 86 0.60 9.30 10.02
C THR A 86 -0.82 9.11 9.49
N VAL A 87 -1.10 9.45 8.24
CA VAL A 87 -2.40 9.19 7.62
C VAL A 87 -2.54 7.70 7.30
N ILE A 88 -1.50 7.10 6.72
CA ILE A 88 -1.49 5.65 6.47
C ILE A 88 -1.54 4.86 7.78
N GLU A 89 -0.90 5.34 8.84
CA GLU A 89 -1.02 4.73 10.17
C GLU A 89 -2.47 4.70 10.69
N LYS A 90 -3.26 5.75 10.44
CA LYS A 90 -4.69 5.76 10.76
C LYS A 90 -5.49 4.78 9.90
N VAL A 91 -5.18 4.69 8.60
CA VAL A 91 -5.78 3.69 7.72
C VAL A 91 -5.48 2.28 8.22
N VAL A 92 -4.23 2.01 8.57
CA VAL A 92 -3.79 0.71 9.09
C VAL A 92 -4.46 0.36 10.42
N GLU A 93 -4.64 1.33 11.32
CA GLU A 93 -5.40 1.10 12.55
C GLU A 93 -6.84 0.71 12.24
N THR A 94 -7.51 1.40 11.32
CA THR A 94 -8.88 1.08 10.90
C THR A 94 -8.95 -0.30 10.24
N VAL A 95 -7.99 -0.65 9.40
CA VAL A 95 -7.85 -1.98 8.80
C VAL A 95 -7.76 -3.07 9.87
N LEU A 96 -6.95 -2.86 10.92
CA LEU A 96 -6.82 -3.80 12.03
C LEU A 96 -8.10 -3.92 12.85
N ARG A 97 -8.81 -2.81 13.11
CA ARG A 97 -10.09 -2.79 13.82
C ARG A 97 -11.17 -3.55 13.07
N LEU A 98 -11.17 -3.46 11.74
CA LEU A 98 -12.08 -4.19 10.85
C LEU A 98 -11.64 -5.65 10.59
N LYS A 99 -10.58 -6.14 11.25
CA LYS A 99 -10.00 -7.49 11.06
C LYS A 99 -9.57 -7.77 9.62
N LEU A 100 -9.17 -6.73 8.92
CA LEU A 100 -8.52 -6.85 7.62
C LEU A 100 -7.02 -7.12 7.81
N ASN A 101 -6.35 -7.55 6.75
CA ASN A 101 -4.95 -7.99 6.84
C ASN A 101 -4.08 -7.63 5.63
N LEU A 102 -4.59 -6.83 4.68
CA LEU A 102 -3.85 -6.43 3.49
C LEU A 102 -4.10 -4.96 3.16
N VAL A 103 -3.04 -4.25 2.78
CA VAL A 103 -3.14 -2.86 2.30
C VAL A 103 -2.24 -2.66 1.08
N ILE A 104 -2.78 -2.00 0.07
CA ILE A 104 -2.02 -1.31 -0.97
C ILE A 104 -2.06 0.17 -0.60
N PRO A 105 -0.96 0.76 -0.06
CA PRO A 105 -1.04 2.03 0.66
C PRO A 105 -1.04 3.28 -0.21
N ALA A 106 -0.80 3.14 -1.51
CA ALA A 106 -0.82 4.25 -2.47
C ALA A 106 -0.99 3.73 -3.89
N THR A 107 -1.24 4.61 -4.83
CA THR A 107 -1.37 4.29 -6.26
C THR A 107 -0.09 3.71 -6.84
N PHE A 108 1.06 4.17 -6.39
CA PHE A 108 2.37 3.57 -6.67
C PHE A 108 3.38 3.95 -5.59
N ILE A 109 4.41 3.13 -5.42
CA ILE A 109 5.43 3.30 -4.39
C ILE A 109 6.82 3.07 -4.96
N ASP A 110 7.62 4.14 -4.96
CA ASP A 110 9.05 4.03 -5.20
C ASP A 110 9.78 3.81 -3.87
N LEU A 111 10.17 2.57 -3.57
CA LEU A 111 10.92 2.23 -2.35
C LEU A 111 12.33 2.85 -2.30
N ASP A 112 12.78 3.49 -3.37
CA ASP A 112 14.03 4.23 -3.39
C ASP A 112 13.85 5.72 -3.02
N ASN A 113 12.60 6.14 -2.86
CA ASN A 113 12.19 7.45 -2.38
C ASN A 113 11.69 7.36 -0.93
N PRO A 114 12.38 7.99 0.06
CA PRO A 114 12.03 7.84 1.47
C PRO A 114 10.57 8.12 1.83
N PRO A 115 9.91 9.20 1.35
CA PRO A 115 8.51 9.45 1.69
C PRO A 115 7.55 8.35 1.23
N GLU A 116 7.82 7.71 0.09
CA GLU A 116 7.00 6.62 -0.41
C GLU A 116 7.30 5.31 0.33
N LYS A 117 8.58 5.07 0.66
CA LYS A 117 8.97 3.96 1.51
C LYS A 117 8.30 4.01 2.88
N ASP A 118 8.16 5.20 3.49
CA ASP A 118 7.50 5.39 4.77
C ASP A 118 6.04 4.89 4.77
N LEU A 119 5.35 4.94 3.62
CA LEU A 119 3.98 4.41 3.50
C LEU A 119 3.97 2.87 3.55
N ALA A 120 4.94 2.23 2.89
CA ALA A 120 5.11 0.77 2.96
C ALA A 120 5.52 0.33 4.38
N ASP A 121 6.46 1.05 5.00
CA ASP A 121 6.90 0.78 6.36
C ASP A 121 5.73 0.87 7.37
N ALA A 122 4.85 1.86 7.24
CA ALA A 122 3.69 2.03 8.11
C ALA A 122 2.76 0.80 8.12
N VAL A 123 2.62 0.13 6.98
CA VAL A 123 1.83 -1.10 6.86
C VAL A 123 2.60 -2.29 7.43
N ALA A 124 3.86 -2.47 7.00
CA ALA A 124 4.67 -3.63 7.34
C ALA A 124 4.99 -3.72 8.83
N GLU A 125 5.30 -2.61 9.49
CA GLU A 125 5.57 -2.52 10.93
C GLU A 125 4.46 -3.10 11.80
N ARG A 126 3.24 -3.19 11.27
CA ARG A 126 2.06 -3.72 11.97
C ARG A 126 1.73 -5.16 11.58
N GLY A 127 2.57 -5.81 10.80
CA GLY A 127 2.43 -7.21 10.38
C GLY A 127 1.28 -7.45 9.38
N ILE A 128 0.81 -6.39 8.71
CA ILE A 128 -0.18 -6.47 7.65
C ILE A 128 0.52 -6.80 6.34
N TYR A 129 -0.17 -7.54 5.47
CA TYR A 129 0.31 -7.80 4.12
C TYR A 129 0.33 -6.52 3.30
N LEU A 130 1.46 -6.30 2.64
CA LEU A 130 1.64 -5.29 1.60
C LEU A 130 1.34 -5.88 0.23
N SER A 131 0.76 -5.10 -0.67
CA SER A 131 0.75 -5.43 -2.09
C SER A 131 1.02 -4.19 -2.93
N GLN A 132 1.25 -4.42 -4.20
CA GLN A 132 1.48 -3.38 -5.20
C GLN A 132 0.23 -3.16 -6.04
N HIS A 133 0.10 -1.98 -6.62
CA HIS A 133 -0.98 -1.65 -7.55
C HIS A 133 -0.79 -2.39 -8.90
N HIS A 134 -1.87 -2.52 -9.66
CA HIS A 134 -1.85 -3.25 -10.93
C HIS A 134 -0.86 -2.67 -11.99
N CYS A 135 -0.48 -1.41 -11.86
CA CYS A 135 0.53 -0.78 -12.73
C CYS A 135 1.97 -0.90 -12.21
N GLU A 136 2.20 -1.71 -11.16
CA GLU A 136 3.50 -1.91 -10.53
C GLU A 136 3.95 -3.38 -10.57
N PRO A 137 4.10 -4.00 -11.73
CA PRO A 137 4.58 -5.38 -11.79
C PRO A 137 5.94 -5.50 -11.08
N LEU A 138 6.01 -6.41 -10.09
CA LEU A 138 7.19 -6.61 -9.24
C LEU A 138 7.63 -5.32 -8.51
N GLY A 139 6.68 -4.43 -8.21
CA GLY A 139 6.94 -3.17 -7.50
C GLY A 139 7.56 -2.07 -8.35
N VAL A 140 7.43 -2.15 -9.68
CA VAL A 140 7.98 -1.17 -10.62
C VAL A 140 6.87 -0.62 -11.50
N SER A 141 6.52 0.66 -11.31
CA SER A 141 5.70 1.43 -12.24
C SER A 141 6.57 2.10 -13.32
N SER A 142 5.95 2.64 -14.35
CA SER A 142 6.66 3.46 -15.34
C SER A 142 7.40 4.65 -14.71
N PHE A 143 6.80 5.27 -13.69
CA PHE A 143 7.42 6.38 -12.93
C PHE A 143 8.65 5.90 -12.15
N THR A 144 8.54 4.77 -11.46
CA THR A 144 9.65 4.15 -10.72
C THR A 144 10.80 3.80 -11.66
N PHE A 145 10.49 3.28 -12.85
CA PHE A 145 11.47 3.01 -13.89
C PHE A 145 12.21 4.29 -14.35
N GLU A 146 11.48 5.37 -14.63
CA GLU A 146 12.07 6.64 -15.02
C GLU A 146 12.98 7.21 -13.95
N ASN A 147 12.55 7.15 -12.67
CA ASN A 147 13.36 7.58 -11.53
C ASN A 147 14.65 6.78 -11.42
N TYR A 148 14.57 5.46 -11.57
CA TYR A 148 15.74 4.59 -11.57
C TYR A 148 16.70 4.96 -12.70
N CYS A 149 16.20 5.07 -13.93
CA CYS A 149 17.01 5.42 -15.09
C CYS A 149 17.72 6.76 -14.90
N LYS A 150 16.98 7.77 -14.43
CA LYS A 150 17.54 9.12 -14.15
C LYS A 150 18.61 9.06 -13.06
N LYS A 151 18.35 8.35 -11.97
CA LYS A 151 19.26 8.27 -10.81
C LYS A 151 20.55 7.53 -11.13
N TYR A 152 20.46 6.45 -11.90
CA TYR A 152 21.60 5.57 -12.22
C TYR A 152 22.19 5.78 -13.61
N GLY A 153 21.83 6.86 -14.30
CA GLY A 153 22.38 7.22 -15.61
C GLY A 153 22.08 6.17 -16.69
N LYS A 154 20.91 5.53 -16.60
CA LYS A 154 20.43 4.57 -17.60
C LYS A 154 19.52 5.25 -18.61
N THR A 155 19.45 4.69 -19.80
CA THR A 155 18.57 5.17 -20.87
C THR A 155 17.83 3.97 -21.45
N GLY A 156 16.51 4.04 -21.51
CA GLY A 156 15.67 2.97 -22.04
C GLY A 156 14.19 3.36 -21.95
N ARG A 157 13.35 2.51 -22.51
CA ARG A 157 11.90 2.59 -22.42
C ARG A 157 11.38 1.58 -21.41
N PHE A 158 10.25 1.88 -20.77
CA PHE A 158 9.52 0.94 -19.93
C PHE A 158 8.81 -0.09 -20.83
N SER A 159 9.61 -0.92 -21.47
CA SER A 159 9.19 -1.95 -22.42
C SER A 159 10.14 -3.13 -22.33
N TYR A 160 9.62 -4.31 -22.02
CA TYR A 160 10.44 -5.52 -21.95
C TYR A 160 10.93 -5.97 -23.33
N SER A 161 10.12 -5.82 -24.36
CA SER A 161 10.48 -6.19 -25.74
C SER A 161 11.61 -5.33 -26.32
N GLU A 162 11.66 -4.05 -25.96
CA GLU A 162 12.69 -3.12 -26.46
C GLU A 162 13.93 -3.05 -25.57
N CYS A 163 13.75 -3.15 -24.27
CA CYS A 163 14.80 -2.91 -23.28
C CYS A 163 14.86 -4.01 -22.20
N PRO A 164 14.94 -5.31 -22.55
CA PRO A 164 14.85 -6.42 -21.60
C PRO A 164 15.91 -6.33 -20.49
N GLU A 165 17.17 -6.04 -20.84
CA GLU A 165 18.26 -5.96 -19.88
C GLU A 165 18.02 -4.87 -18.82
N ILE A 166 17.55 -3.70 -19.21
CA ILE A 166 17.25 -2.61 -18.27
C ILE A 166 16.06 -2.99 -17.40
N MET A 167 15.02 -3.57 -17.98
CA MET A 167 13.82 -4.01 -17.24
C MET A 167 14.18 -5.07 -16.19
N GLU A 168 14.98 -6.07 -16.54
CA GLU A 168 15.46 -7.10 -15.60
C GLU A 168 16.29 -6.49 -14.46
N ASN A 169 17.18 -5.55 -14.76
CA ASN A 169 17.98 -4.86 -13.76
C ASN A 169 17.11 -4.03 -12.79
N VAL A 170 16.12 -3.31 -13.31
CA VAL A 170 15.21 -2.51 -12.50
C VAL A 170 14.33 -3.41 -11.62
N TRP A 171 13.74 -4.46 -12.19
CA TRP A 171 12.96 -5.43 -11.42
C TRP A 171 13.79 -6.10 -10.32
N SER A 172 15.00 -6.58 -10.64
CA SER A 172 15.88 -7.17 -9.63
C SER A 172 16.18 -6.21 -8.50
N PHE A 173 16.47 -4.94 -8.82
CA PHE A 173 16.73 -3.91 -7.82
C PHE A 173 15.53 -3.66 -6.88
N TYR A 174 14.33 -3.56 -7.43
CA TYR A 174 13.14 -3.31 -6.61
C TYR A 174 12.62 -4.57 -5.91
N VAL A 175 12.71 -5.74 -6.53
CA VAL A 175 12.41 -7.02 -5.85
C VAL A 175 13.27 -7.19 -4.61
N ASP A 176 14.58 -6.87 -4.68
CA ASP A 176 15.46 -6.92 -3.51
C ASP A 176 15.04 -5.94 -2.39
N LYS A 177 14.43 -4.82 -2.75
CA LYS A 177 13.90 -3.86 -1.76
C LYS A 177 12.59 -4.34 -1.15
N TRP A 178 11.65 -4.79 -1.97
CA TRP A 178 10.36 -5.29 -1.52
C TRP A 178 10.48 -6.60 -0.72
N ALA A 179 11.41 -7.47 -1.06
CA ALA A 179 11.67 -8.73 -0.36
C ALA A 179 12.20 -8.56 1.08
N LYS A 180 12.51 -7.34 1.50
CA LYS A 180 12.85 -7.03 2.90
C LYS A 180 11.63 -6.98 3.82
N TYR A 181 10.43 -6.90 3.26
CA TYR A 181 9.19 -7.00 4.00
C TYR A 181 8.75 -8.46 4.08
N ASP A 182 8.39 -8.93 5.27
CA ASP A 182 8.04 -10.35 5.50
C ASP A 182 6.74 -10.78 4.81
N ASN A 183 5.82 -9.84 4.62
CA ASN A 183 4.45 -10.11 4.16
C ASN A 183 4.13 -9.32 2.88
N VAL A 184 4.66 -9.75 1.74
CA VAL A 184 4.34 -9.15 0.43
C VAL A 184 3.48 -10.08 -0.40
N VAL A 185 2.37 -9.56 -0.92
CA VAL A 185 1.58 -10.19 -1.97
C VAL A 185 1.98 -9.54 -3.29
N TRP A 186 2.71 -10.27 -4.09
CA TRP A 186 3.35 -9.74 -5.29
C TRP A 186 2.35 -9.52 -6.43
N GLN A 187 2.39 -8.35 -7.02
CA GLN A 187 1.77 -8.07 -8.30
C GLN A 187 2.70 -8.55 -9.44
N ILE A 188 2.20 -9.45 -10.25
CA ILE A 188 2.94 -10.03 -11.38
C ILE A 188 2.26 -9.79 -12.74
N GLY A 189 1.16 -9.03 -12.75
CA GLY A 189 0.49 -8.64 -13.99
C GLY A 189 1.34 -7.66 -14.79
N LEU A 190 1.38 -7.85 -16.09
CA LEU A 190 2.29 -7.11 -16.96
C LEU A 190 1.59 -5.88 -17.56
N ARG A 191 1.26 -4.91 -16.72
CA ARG A 191 0.71 -3.64 -17.16
C ARG A 191 1.83 -2.62 -17.37
N GLY A 192 1.80 -1.89 -18.46
CA GLY A 192 2.87 -0.98 -18.86
C GLY A 192 2.64 0.47 -18.44
N LEU A 193 2.57 1.37 -19.40
CA LEU A 193 2.44 2.81 -19.18
C LEU A 193 1.09 3.15 -18.53
N GLY A 194 1.11 3.47 -17.24
CA GLY A 194 -0.11 3.74 -16.49
C GLY A 194 -1.13 2.61 -16.66
N ASP A 195 -2.33 2.94 -17.10
CA ASP A 195 -3.41 1.99 -17.32
C ASP A 195 -3.55 1.52 -18.77
N ASP A 196 -2.75 2.06 -19.68
CA ASP A 196 -3.05 1.96 -21.10
C ASP A 196 -2.49 0.72 -21.81
N ARG A 197 -1.26 0.28 -21.50
CA ARG A 197 -0.57 -0.73 -22.32
C ARG A 197 0.19 -1.76 -21.51
N PRO A 198 0.17 -3.04 -21.91
CA PRO A 198 1.13 -4.01 -21.42
C PRO A 198 2.59 -3.62 -21.77
N ILE A 199 3.54 -3.99 -20.93
CA ILE A 199 4.97 -3.63 -21.08
C ILE A 199 5.64 -4.24 -22.33
N TRP A 200 4.98 -5.12 -23.03
CA TRP A 200 5.51 -5.79 -24.25
C TRP A 200 4.78 -5.37 -25.52
N GLN A 201 3.82 -4.44 -25.46
CA GLN A 201 2.89 -4.19 -26.58
C GLN A 201 3.31 -3.03 -27.47
N ASP A 202 4.49 -2.46 -27.27
CA ASP A 202 4.83 -1.22 -27.97
C ASP A 202 4.97 -1.38 -29.49
N ASP A 203 5.24 -2.58 -30.01
CA ASP A 203 5.35 -2.80 -31.45
C ASP A 203 5.11 -4.25 -31.92
N VAL A 204 4.60 -5.14 -31.08
CA VAL A 204 4.28 -6.52 -31.50
C VAL A 204 2.86 -6.54 -32.07
N PRO A 205 2.65 -7.02 -33.31
CA PRO A 205 1.31 -7.23 -33.84
C PRO A 205 0.51 -8.17 -32.95
N THR A 206 -0.77 -7.86 -32.77
CA THR A 206 -1.72 -8.56 -31.87
C THR A 206 -1.98 -10.02 -32.28
N GLU A 207 -1.26 -10.58 -33.21
CA GLU A 207 -1.47 -11.92 -33.81
C GLU A 207 -0.39 -12.94 -33.44
N GLU A 208 0.48 -12.66 -32.46
CA GLU A 208 1.46 -13.63 -32.00
C GLU A 208 1.21 -14.04 -30.53
#